data_b09ad6bd1b2fa96d44aa8260f238c285
#
_entry.id   b09ad6bd1b2fa96d44aa8260f238c285
#
_cell.length_a   1.000
_cell.length_b   1.000
_cell.length_c   1.000
_cell.angle_alpha   90.00
_cell.angle_beta   90.00
_cell.angle_gamma   90.00
#
_symmetry.space_group_name_H-M   'P 1'
#
loop_
_entity.id
_entity.type
_entity.pdbx_description
1 polymer ?
#
loop_
_entity_poly.entity_id
_entity_poly.type
_entity_poly.pdbx_seq_one_letter_code
_entity_poly.pdbx_strand_id
1 'polypeptide(L)'
;MKRTLSLLMSLVMALSLAACSDSGDGSSSQVSSAAPESSAAESSASESSSEASSEISSEAPSSSEVSSQAQSEDTGSGSSVLVVYYSATGNTEQVAQCIADSTGGDLFEIQPAEPYTDDDLNWTDDNSRVSQEHADESPRDVELVADTVDNWDQYDTVFIGYPIWWGIAAWPVDGFVEANGFSGKTVIPFCTSSSSGLGESGQLLADMAGTGDWQEGQRFRSGVSQEDVQSWVDELGL
;
A
#
# COMPACT_ATOMS: atom_id res chain seq x y z
N MET A 1 -45.41 5.59 25.54
CA MET A 1 -45.42 6.69 26.50
C MET A 1 -44.26 7.59 26.26
N LYS A 2 -44.55 8.82 26.01
CA LYS A 2 -43.69 9.94 25.63
C LYS A 2 -42.60 10.21 26.66
N ARG A 3 -41.41 10.62 26.23
CA ARG A 3 -40.66 11.75 26.79
C ARG A 3 -39.48 12.13 25.89
N THR A 4 -39.71 13.19 25.15
CA THR A 4 -38.73 14.10 24.51
C THR A 4 -37.92 14.81 25.60
N LEU A 5 -36.61 15.03 25.34
CA LEU A 5 -35.96 16.20 25.89
C LEU A 5 -34.82 16.64 24.95
N SER A 6 -35.10 17.73 24.24
CA SER A 6 -34.16 18.60 23.58
C SER A 6 -33.24 19.28 24.59
N LEU A 7 -31.94 19.42 24.26
CA LEU A 7 -31.15 20.53 24.78
C LEU A 7 -30.24 21.08 23.70
N LEU A 8 -30.64 22.20 23.14
CA LEU A 8 -29.84 23.16 22.38
C LEU A 8 -28.85 23.82 23.34
N MET A 9 -27.59 23.88 22.96
CA MET A 9 -26.69 24.87 23.54
C MET A 9 -25.77 25.46 22.44
N SER A 10 -26.24 26.62 21.96
CA SER A 10 -25.49 27.56 21.17
C SER A 10 -24.42 28.22 22.06
N LEU A 11 -23.18 28.27 21.61
CA LEU A 11 -22.23 29.23 22.15
C LEU A 11 -21.47 29.89 21.00
N VAL A 12 -21.82 31.13 20.80
CA VAL A 12 -21.17 32.15 19.98
C VAL A 12 -20.05 32.80 20.79
N MET A 13 -18.85 32.94 20.27
CA MET A 13 -17.87 33.98 20.65
C MET A 13 -16.83 34.09 19.53
N ALA A 14 -16.91 35.09 18.74
CA ALA A 14 -16.42 36.48 18.88
C ALA A 14 -14.94 36.66 18.50
N LEU A 15 -14.77 37.42 17.43
CA LEU A 15 -13.57 37.93 16.78
C LEU A 15 -12.64 38.65 17.77
N SER A 16 -11.34 38.53 17.49
CA SER A 16 -10.38 39.60 17.81
C SER A 16 -9.38 39.75 16.66
N LEU A 17 -9.53 40.81 15.90
CA LEU A 17 -8.50 41.37 15.03
C LEU A 17 -7.50 42.14 15.90
N ALA A 18 -6.22 41.92 15.65
CA ALA A 18 -5.18 42.85 16.01
C ALA A 18 -4.20 42.99 14.84
N ALA A 19 -4.31 44.09 14.15
CA ALA A 19 -3.34 44.60 13.20
C ALA A 19 -2.25 45.34 13.98
N CYS A 20 -0.98 45.12 13.62
CA CYS A 20 0.11 46.10 13.81
C CYS A 20 1.01 46.02 12.60
N SER A 21 0.94 47.10 11.84
CA SER A 21 1.93 47.55 10.88
C SER A 21 3.13 48.12 11.65
N ASP A 22 4.34 47.83 11.17
CA ASP A 22 5.43 48.81 11.24
C ASP A 22 6.38 48.65 10.07
N SER A 23 6.67 49.78 9.46
CA SER A 23 7.51 50.01 8.31
C SER A 23 8.97 50.16 8.75
N GLY A 24 9.90 49.65 7.98
CA GLY A 24 11.33 49.87 8.15
C GLY A 24 12.06 49.67 6.83
N ASP A 25 12.29 50.80 6.20
CA ASP A 25 13.06 51.15 5.02
C ASP A 25 14.56 50.82 5.16
N GLY A 26 15.27 50.52 4.06
CA GLY A 26 16.72 50.56 4.08
C GLY A 26 17.45 49.70 3.03
N SER A 27 17.47 50.21 1.84
CA SER A 27 18.63 50.46 0.93
C SER A 27 19.53 49.35 0.42
N SER A 28 19.43 49.17 -0.90
CA SER A 28 20.51 49.10 -1.91
C SER A 28 21.88 48.48 -1.59
N SER A 29 22.24 47.46 -2.40
CA SER A 29 23.43 47.55 -3.25
C SER A 29 23.45 46.46 -4.31
N GLN A 30 23.41 46.88 -5.57
CA GLN A 30 23.83 46.12 -6.75
C GLN A 30 25.35 45.98 -6.77
N VAL A 31 25.88 44.89 -7.29
CA VAL A 31 26.98 44.74 -8.26
C VAL A 31 26.90 43.30 -8.77
N SER A 32 26.55 43.01 -9.96
CA SER A 32 27.17 43.11 -11.27
C SER A 32 28.37 42.15 -11.52
N SER A 33 28.19 41.31 -12.56
CA SER A 33 29.18 40.72 -13.49
C SER A 33 30.08 39.60 -12.96
N ALA A 34 30.21 38.45 -13.59
CA ALA A 34 30.56 38.14 -14.95
C ALA A 34 30.61 36.63 -15.14
N ALA A 35 30.18 36.16 -16.26
CA ALA A 35 30.61 34.87 -16.82
C ALA A 35 32.02 35.01 -17.41
N PRO A 36 32.76 33.92 -17.62
CA PRO A 36 33.16 33.66 -18.97
C PRO A 36 32.97 32.21 -19.45
N GLU A 37 32.77 32.20 -20.72
CA GLU A 37 32.66 31.09 -21.64
C GLU A 37 33.94 30.24 -21.75
N SER A 38 33.66 29.04 -22.35
CA SER A 38 34.50 28.39 -23.36
C SER A 38 35.64 27.46 -22.93
N SER A 39 35.56 26.17 -23.26
CA SER A 39 36.28 25.61 -24.39
C SER A 39 35.93 24.13 -24.61
N ALA A 40 35.65 23.87 -25.87
CA ALA A 40 35.54 22.56 -26.50
C ALA A 40 36.93 21.90 -26.74
N ALA A 41 36.92 20.59 -26.83
CA ALA A 41 37.76 19.74 -27.69
C ALA A 41 37.36 18.28 -27.42
N GLU A 42 36.66 17.63 -28.28
CA GLU A 42 37.02 16.86 -29.47
C GLU A 42 37.95 15.66 -29.28
N SER A 43 37.42 14.54 -29.84
CA SER A 43 38.13 13.45 -30.52
C SER A 43 38.62 12.30 -29.64
N SER A 44 38.31 11.04 -29.83
CA SER A 44 38.47 10.27 -31.06
C SER A 44 37.77 8.92 -30.96
N ALA A 45 37.30 8.47 -32.08
CA ALA A 45 36.83 7.13 -32.40
C ALA A 45 37.95 6.07 -32.30
N SER A 46 37.56 4.82 -32.05
CA SER A 46 38.18 3.66 -32.66
C SER A 46 37.18 2.51 -32.74
N GLU A 47 36.87 2.18 -33.95
CA GLU A 47 36.26 0.94 -34.41
C GLU A 47 37.21 -0.24 -34.25
N SER A 48 36.69 -1.43 -34.02
CA SER A 48 37.05 -2.69 -34.67
C SER A 48 36.19 -3.81 -34.16
N SER A 49 35.19 -4.28 -34.84
CA SER A 49 35.14 -5.36 -35.79
C SER A 49 35.82 -6.66 -35.36
N SER A 50 35.02 -7.70 -35.09
CA SER A 50 35.22 -9.03 -35.68
C SER A 50 34.06 -9.96 -35.40
N GLU A 51 33.53 -10.46 -36.49
CA GLU A 51 32.57 -11.55 -36.66
C GLU A 51 33.17 -12.92 -36.26
N ALA A 52 32.32 -13.85 -35.87
CA ALA A 52 32.17 -15.21 -36.42
C ALA A 52 31.27 -16.01 -35.49
N SER A 53 30.04 -16.28 -35.83
CA SER A 53 29.52 -17.46 -36.54
C SER A 53 29.92 -18.81 -35.92
N SER A 54 28.96 -19.49 -35.34
CA SER A 54 28.70 -20.91 -35.63
C SER A 54 27.38 -21.38 -35.01
N GLU A 55 26.61 -21.89 -35.87
CA GLU A 55 25.30 -22.55 -35.78
C GLU A 55 25.36 -23.91 -35.06
N ILE A 56 24.13 -24.40 -34.87
CA ILE A 56 23.63 -25.79 -34.80
C ILE A 56 23.53 -26.30 -33.34
N SER A 57 22.40 -26.77 -32.82
CA SER A 57 21.39 -27.67 -33.30
C SER A 57 20.32 -27.90 -32.25
N SER A 58 19.12 -27.91 -32.69
CA SER A 58 17.97 -28.72 -32.27
C SER A 58 18.14 -29.67 -31.09
N GLU A 59 17.24 -29.59 -30.12
CA GLU A 59 16.20 -30.61 -29.83
C GLU A 59 15.37 -30.18 -28.64
N ALA A 60 14.07 -29.99 -28.86
CA ALA A 60 13.10 -30.32 -27.87
C ALA A 60 12.79 -31.82 -28.05
N PRO A 61 12.32 -32.57 -27.07
CA PRO A 61 11.08 -32.31 -26.38
C PRO A 61 11.00 -32.86 -24.93
N SER A 62 9.85 -32.70 -24.41
CA SER A 62 9.23 -33.55 -23.35
C SER A 62 9.06 -32.86 -22.02
N SER A 63 7.87 -32.33 -21.81
CA SER A 63 6.82 -33.01 -21.05
C SER A 63 7.32 -33.67 -19.76
N SER A 64 7.07 -33.03 -18.68
CA SER A 64 6.79 -33.64 -17.39
C SER A 64 6.15 -32.59 -16.53
N GLU A 65 4.92 -32.71 -16.44
CA GLU A 65 4.11 -33.27 -15.37
C GLU A 65 3.86 -32.25 -14.26
N VAL A 66 2.67 -31.76 -14.32
CA VAL A 66 1.78 -31.43 -13.21
C VAL A 66 2.16 -32.30 -12.01
N SER A 67 2.71 -31.67 -11.00
CA SER A 67 2.70 -32.19 -9.64
C SER A 67 1.68 -31.39 -8.83
N SER A 68 0.43 -31.74 -9.08
CA SER A 68 -0.61 -31.75 -8.06
C SER A 68 -0.11 -32.63 -6.95
N GLN A 69 -0.03 -32.09 -5.78
CA GLN A 69 -0.19 -32.72 -4.45
C GLN A 69 0.60 -31.91 -3.44
N ALA A 70 0.07 -31.55 -2.30
CA ALA A 70 -0.72 -32.38 -1.43
C ALA A 70 -1.74 -31.54 -0.68
N GLN A 71 -2.97 -31.96 -0.76
CA GLN A 71 -3.90 -31.80 0.34
C GLN A 71 -3.28 -32.47 1.56
N SER A 72 -2.82 -31.69 2.49
CA SER A 72 -2.69 -32.12 3.87
C SER A 72 -4.01 -31.79 4.53
N GLU A 73 -4.88 -32.79 4.64
CA GLU A 73 -5.98 -32.76 5.59
C GLU A 73 -5.34 -32.77 6.99
N ASP A 74 -5.01 -31.60 7.49
CA ASP A 74 -4.77 -31.41 8.92
C ASP A 74 -6.10 -31.00 9.56
N THR A 75 -6.77 -31.97 10.14
CA THR A 75 -7.90 -31.76 11.04
C THR A 75 -7.37 -31.29 12.40
N GLY A 76 -6.74 -30.15 12.43
CA GLY A 76 -6.39 -29.42 13.63
C GLY A 76 -7.34 -28.25 13.77
N SER A 77 -8.08 -28.18 14.88
CA SER A 77 -8.86 -27.02 15.30
C SER A 77 -7.93 -25.85 15.62
N GLY A 78 -7.30 -25.31 14.60
CA GLY A 78 -6.56 -24.06 14.63
C GLY A 78 -7.36 -23.02 13.87
N SER A 79 -7.39 -21.81 14.37
CA SER A 79 -7.98 -20.67 13.66
C SER A 79 -7.36 -20.56 12.28
N SER A 80 -8.18 -20.58 11.23
CA SER A 80 -7.69 -20.39 9.87
C SER A 80 -7.35 -18.92 9.65
N VAL A 81 -6.13 -18.68 9.24
CA VAL A 81 -5.60 -17.32 9.00
C VAL A 81 -5.49 -17.05 7.52
N LEU A 82 -5.96 -15.89 7.09
CA LEU A 82 -5.78 -15.36 5.74
C LEU A 82 -5.00 -14.05 5.81
N VAL A 83 -4.00 -13.90 4.97
CA VAL A 83 -3.23 -12.67 4.82
C VAL A 83 -3.54 -12.06 3.45
N VAL A 84 -4.43 -11.09 3.45
CA VAL A 84 -4.82 -10.30 2.27
C VAL A 84 -3.90 -9.10 2.17
N TYR A 85 -3.39 -8.78 0.98
CA TYR A 85 -2.55 -7.61 0.83
C TYR A 85 -2.59 -7.02 -0.58
N TYR A 86 -2.39 -5.71 -0.65
CA TYR A 86 -2.02 -5.00 -1.87
C TYR A 86 -0.58 -4.49 -1.72
N SER A 87 0.24 -4.69 -2.75
CA SER A 87 1.63 -4.24 -2.75
C SER A 87 2.01 -3.60 -4.08
N ALA A 88 2.25 -2.28 -4.07
CA ALA A 88 2.65 -1.55 -5.27
C ALA A 88 4.15 -1.71 -5.61
N THR A 89 5.01 -1.94 -4.59
CA THR A 89 6.48 -1.95 -4.74
C THR A 89 7.17 -3.11 -4.01
N GLY A 90 6.43 -4.17 -3.66
CA GLY A 90 6.94 -5.36 -2.99
C GLY A 90 7.11 -5.24 -1.46
N ASN A 91 7.03 -4.02 -0.89
CA ASN A 91 7.25 -3.85 0.56
C ASN A 91 6.16 -4.48 1.41
N THR A 92 4.88 -4.31 1.04
CA THR A 92 3.75 -4.90 1.76
C THR A 92 3.72 -6.41 1.57
N GLU A 93 4.02 -6.89 0.37
CA GLU A 93 4.17 -8.31 0.05
C GLU A 93 5.18 -8.99 0.97
N GLN A 94 6.37 -8.40 1.14
CA GLN A 94 7.39 -8.94 2.05
C GLN A 94 6.86 -9.12 3.47
N VAL A 95 6.12 -8.15 4.00
CA VAL A 95 5.52 -8.24 5.33
C VAL A 95 4.42 -9.30 5.36
N ALA A 96 3.56 -9.34 4.34
CA ALA A 96 2.50 -10.34 4.21
C ALA A 96 3.07 -11.77 4.22
N GLN A 97 4.14 -12.00 3.47
CA GLN A 97 4.83 -13.28 3.46
C GLN A 97 5.37 -13.67 4.84
N CYS A 98 5.99 -12.72 5.56
CA CYS A 98 6.47 -12.99 6.92
C CYS A 98 5.33 -13.34 7.89
N ILE A 99 4.16 -12.68 7.76
CA ILE A 99 2.98 -12.97 8.58
C ILE A 99 2.47 -14.38 8.25
N ALA A 100 2.32 -14.71 6.96
CA ALA A 100 1.87 -16.02 6.54
C ALA A 100 2.81 -17.14 7.01
N ASP A 101 4.12 -16.95 6.87
CA ASP A 101 5.13 -17.90 7.37
C ASP A 101 5.05 -18.10 8.88
N SER A 102 4.74 -17.04 9.64
CA SER A 102 4.66 -17.08 11.11
C SER A 102 3.37 -17.73 11.61
N THR A 103 2.26 -17.56 10.87
CA THR A 103 0.93 -18.04 11.27
C THR A 103 0.55 -19.37 10.62
N GLY A 104 1.25 -19.76 9.56
CA GLY A 104 0.82 -20.85 8.66
C GLY A 104 -0.43 -20.47 7.85
N GLY A 105 -0.72 -19.18 7.69
CA GLY A 105 -1.89 -18.67 6.99
C GLY A 105 -1.73 -18.66 5.48
N ASP A 106 -2.87 -18.62 4.79
CA ASP A 106 -2.93 -18.47 3.34
C ASP A 106 -2.70 -17.03 2.91
N LEU A 107 -2.12 -16.84 1.72
CA LEU A 107 -1.89 -15.52 1.12
C LEU A 107 -2.93 -15.22 0.04
N PHE A 108 -3.41 -13.99 0.01
CA PHE A 108 -4.23 -13.47 -1.09
C PHE A 108 -3.74 -12.07 -1.48
N GLU A 109 -3.23 -11.96 -2.71
CA GLU A 109 -2.81 -10.68 -3.27
C GLU A 109 -3.99 -9.99 -3.97
N ILE A 110 -4.28 -8.76 -3.56
CA ILE A 110 -5.20 -7.88 -4.27
C ILE A 110 -4.49 -7.36 -5.51
N GLN A 111 -4.99 -7.74 -6.68
CA GLN A 111 -4.40 -7.35 -7.96
C GLN A 111 -5.36 -6.45 -8.73
N PRO A 112 -5.00 -5.17 -8.98
CA PRO A 112 -5.73 -4.34 -9.92
C PRO A 112 -5.74 -4.96 -11.32
N ALA A 113 -6.88 -4.92 -12.01
CA ALA A 113 -7.00 -5.40 -13.39
C ALA A 113 -6.05 -4.64 -14.33
N GLU A 114 -5.80 -3.37 -14.06
CA GLU A 114 -4.71 -2.57 -14.64
C GLU A 114 -3.67 -2.29 -13.54
N PRO A 115 -2.54 -3.02 -13.50
CA PRO A 115 -1.49 -2.78 -12.52
C PRO A 115 -0.91 -1.38 -12.62
N TYR A 116 -0.52 -0.81 -11.48
CA TYR A 116 0.19 0.47 -11.45
C TYR A 116 1.63 0.30 -11.92
N THR A 117 2.03 1.11 -12.88
CA THR A 117 3.42 1.22 -13.32
C THR A 117 4.22 2.18 -12.42
N ASP A 118 5.53 2.22 -12.55
CA ASP A 118 6.38 3.18 -11.83
C ASP A 118 5.97 4.64 -12.14
N ASP A 119 5.57 4.93 -13.39
CA ASP A 119 5.08 6.25 -13.80
C ASP A 119 3.73 6.57 -13.15
N ASP A 120 2.82 5.58 -13.04
CA ASP A 120 1.54 5.72 -12.35
C ASP A 120 1.69 6.01 -10.86
N LEU A 121 2.73 5.47 -10.24
CA LEU A 121 3.03 5.64 -8.83
C LEU A 121 3.85 6.91 -8.50
N ASN A 122 4.20 7.71 -9.50
CA ASN A 122 4.96 8.94 -9.30
C ASN A 122 4.11 10.05 -8.68
N TRP A 123 3.93 10.00 -7.38
CA TRP A 123 3.14 10.96 -6.59
C TRP A 123 3.65 12.42 -6.64
N THR A 124 4.81 12.68 -7.26
CA THR A 124 5.35 14.03 -7.48
C THR A 124 4.95 14.61 -8.83
N ASP A 125 4.33 13.81 -9.71
CA ASP A 125 3.75 14.25 -10.97
C ASP A 125 2.23 14.36 -10.83
N ASP A 126 1.68 15.56 -10.96
CA ASP A 126 0.25 15.81 -10.87
C ASP A 126 -0.56 15.08 -11.98
N ASN A 127 0.12 14.63 -13.05
CA ASN A 127 -0.50 13.89 -14.14
C ASN A 127 -0.40 12.36 -13.99
N SER A 128 0.31 11.87 -12.98
CA SER A 128 0.36 10.44 -12.71
C SER A 128 -1.02 9.91 -12.32
N ARG A 129 -1.27 8.63 -12.57
CA ARG A 129 -2.53 7.98 -12.22
C ARG A 129 -2.85 8.16 -10.73
N VAL A 130 -1.91 7.85 -9.85
CA VAL A 130 -2.12 7.92 -8.41
C VAL A 130 -2.39 9.34 -7.90
N SER A 131 -1.79 10.38 -8.53
CA SER A 131 -2.05 11.78 -8.19
C SER A 131 -3.43 12.24 -8.67
N GLN A 132 -3.87 11.79 -9.85
CA GLN A 132 -5.21 12.07 -10.36
C GLN A 132 -6.29 11.38 -9.51
N GLU A 133 -6.10 10.12 -9.15
CA GLU A 133 -6.98 9.38 -8.25
C GLU A 133 -7.02 9.99 -6.84
N HIS A 134 -5.94 10.59 -6.39
CA HIS A 134 -5.95 11.35 -5.13
C HIS A 134 -6.75 12.65 -5.24
N ALA A 135 -6.64 13.38 -6.35
CA ALA A 135 -7.32 14.66 -6.54
C ALA A 135 -8.83 14.50 -6.78
N ASP A 136 -9.26 13.40 -7.39
CA ASP A 136 -10.65 13.04 -7.66
C ASP A 136 -10.90 11.62 -7.15
N GLU A 137 -11.85 11.45 -6.26
CA GLU A 137 -12.15 10.13 -5.67
C GLU A 137 -12.91 9.20 -6.61
N SER A 138 -13.53 9.74 -7.68
CA SER A 138 -14.33 8.96 -8.63
C SER A 138 -13.56 7.82 -9.31
N PRO A 139 -12.25 7.98 -9.69
CA PRO A 139 -11.44 6.90 -10.26
C PRO A 139 -10.85 5.92 -9.24
N ARG A 140 -11.10 6.11 -7.94
CA ARG A 140 -10.57 5.19 -6.89
C ARG A 140 -11.29 3.85 -6.83
N ASP A 141 -12.40 3.70 -7.53
CA ASP A 141 -13.05 2.40 -7.74
C ASP A 141 -12.22 1.58 -8.73
N VAL A 142 -11.16 0.97 -8.20
CA VAL A 142 -10.18 0.22 -8.98
C VAL A 142 -10.70 -1.19 -9.23
N GLU A 143 -10.91 -1.54 -10.52
CA GLU A 143 -11.29 -2.89 -10.89
C GLU A 143 -10.19 -3.89 -10.46
N LEU A 144 -10.60 -4.98 -9.80
CA LEU A 144 -9.72 -6.03 -9.32
C LEU A 144 -9.83 -7.28 -10.20
N VAL A 145 -8.73 -8.03 -10.33
CA VAL A 145 -8.74 -9.35 -10.98
C VAL A 145 -9.64 -10.34 -10.23
N ALA A 146 -9.60 -10.25 -8.89
CA ALA A 146 -10.50 -10.95 -7.99
C ALA A 146 -10.71 -10.09 -6.75
N ASP A 147 -11.95 -9.91 -6.36
CA ASP A 147 -12.38 -9.13 -5.19
C ASP A 147 -12.83 -10.01 -4.02
N THR A 148 -12.91 -11.32 -4.22
CA THR A 148 -13.33 -12.31 -3.23
C THR A 148 -12.38 -13.49 -3.18
N VAL A 149 -12.36 -14.19 -2.05
CA VAL A 149 -11.52 -15.37 -1.81
C VAL A 149 -12.39 -16.61 -1.72
N ASP A 150 -11.96 -17.68 -2.39
CA ASP A 150 -12.61 -18.98 -2.27
C ASP A 150 -12.58 -19.46 -0.80
N ASN A 151 -13.66 -20.07 -0.36
CA ASN A 151 -13.79 -20.59 1.01
C ASN A 151 -13.61 -19.52 2.11
N TRP A 152 -14.01 -18.27 1.83
CA TRP A 152 -13.93 -17.15 2.77
C TRP A 152 -14.40 -17.47 4.19
N ASP A 153 -15.44 -18.29 4.32
CA ASP A 153 -16.04 -18.65 5.61
C ASP A 153 -15.13 -19.53 6.50
N GLN A 154 -14.09 -20.13 5.94
CA GLN A 154 -13.15 -20.96 6.72
C GLN A 154 -12.15 -20.12 7.55
N TYR A 155 -11.99 -18.84 7.22
CA TYR A 155 -11.03 -17.98 7.89
C TYR A 155 -11.68 -17.24 9.05
N ASP A 156 -11.12 -17.39 10.24
CA ASP A 156 -11.55 -16.68 11.46
C ASP A 156 -10.72 -15.40 11.69
N THR A 157 -9.47 -15.41 11.25
CA THR A 157 -8.55 -14.27 11.35
C THR A 157 -8.11 -13.82 9.97
N VAL A 158 -8.24 -12.53 9.70
CA VAL A 158 -7.86 -11.91 8.42
C VAL A 158 -6.92 -10.75 8.66
N PHE A 159 -5.68 -10.88 8.18
CA PHE A 159 -4.78 -9.73 8.08
C PHE A 159 -5.08 -8.97 6.80
N ILE A 160 -5.07 -7.63 6.86
CA ILE A 160 -5.24 -6.77 5.68
C ILE A 160 -4.05 -5.81 5.58
N GLY A 161 -3.24 -6.00 4.54
CA GLY A 161 -2.01 -5.27 4.29
C GLY A 161 -2.07 -4.28 3.15
N TYR A 162 -1.52 -3.08 3.33
CA TYR A 162 -1.54 -2.02 2.33
C TYR A 162 -0.40 -1.01 2.51
N PRO A 163 0.07 -0.38 1.43
CA PRO A 163 0.87 0.83 1.56
C PRO A 163 -0.01 2.02 1.96
N ILE A 164 0.56 2.98 2.69
CA ILE A 164 -0.13 4.24 2.98
C ILE A 164 0.02 5.19 1.79
N TRP A 165 -1.10 5.59 1.19
CA TRP A 165 -1.20 6.64 0.18
C TRP A 165 -1.94 7.85 0.77
N TRP A 166 -1.29 9.00 0.81
CA TRP A 166 -1.83 10.25 1.39
C TRP A 166 -2.51 10.10 2.76
N GLY A 167 -1.99 9.18 3.60
CA GLY A 167 -2.44 8.99 4.98
C GLY A 167 -3.58 7.99 5.17
N ILE A 168 -4.07 7.38 4.09
CA ILE A 168 -5.08 6.32 4.11
C ILE A 168 -4.55 5.03 3.49
N ALA A 169 -5.30 3.95 3.53
CA ALA A 169 -4.98 2.73 2.80
C ALA A 169 -4.96 3.02 1.29
N ALA A 170 -4.05 2.36 0.56
CA ALA A 170 -4.08 2.39 -0.89
C ALA A 170 -5.43 1.86 -1.39
N TRP A 171 -6.13 2.63 -2.17
CA TRP A 171 -7.52 2.39 -2.56
C TRP A 171 -7.82 1.10 -3.34
N PRO A 172 -6.87 0.38 -3.97
CA PRO A 172 -7.18 -0.97 -4.44
C PRO A 172 -7.70 -1.93 -3.35
N VAL A 173 -7.42 -1.64 -2.07
CA VAL A 173 -7.93 -2.43 -0.93
C VAL A 173 -9.42 -2.21 -0.69
N ASP A 174 -9.94 -1.04 -1.04
CA ASP A 174 -11.32 -0.64 -0.78
C ASP A 174 -12.30 -1.61 -1.45
N GLY A 175 -12.09 -1.93 -2.74
CA GLY A 175 -12.92 -2.87 -3.49
C GLY A 175 -12.98 -4.27 -2.86
N PHE A 176 -11.87 -4.75 -2.32
CA PHE A 176 -11.85 -6.03 -1.58
C PHE A 176 -12.64 -5.95 -0.28
N VAL A 177 -12.50 -4.86 0.48
CA VAL A 177 -13.20 -4.69 1.75
C VAL A 177 -14.71 -4.56 1.54
N GLU A 178 -15.14 -3.85 0.50
CA GLU A 178 -16.56 -3.70 0.15
C GLU A 178 -17.19 -5.00 -0.35
N ALA A 179 -16.43 -5.84 -1.06
CA ALA A 179 -16.93 -7.09 -1.63
C ALA A 179 -17.09 -8.22 -0.60
N ASN A 180 -16.45 -8.13 0.57
CA ASN A 180 -16.41 -9.23 1.53
C ASN A 180 -17.11 -8.88 2.86
N GLY A 181 -17.79 -9.87 3.44
CA GLY A 181 -18.42 -9.75 4.77
C GLY A 181 -17.48 -10.20 5.88
N PHE A 182 -17.19 -9.33 6.85
CA PHE A 182 -16.26 -9.62 7.95
C PHE A 182 -16.94 -10.07 9.24
N SER A 183 -18.24 -10.33 9.22
CA SER A 183 -18.99 -10.74 10.43
C SER A 183 -18.40 -12.01 11.05
N GLY A 184 -18.04 -11.95 12.33
CA GLY A 184 -17.46 -13.06 13.08
C GLY A 184 -15.97 -13.27 12.87
N LYS A 185 -15.29 -12.41 12.08
CA LYS A 185 -13.86 -12.47 11.85
C LYS A 185 -13.10 -11.46 12.69
N THR A 186 -11.93 -11.84 13.17
CA THR A 186 -10.94 -10.91 13.71
C THR A 186 -10.15 -10.34 12.55
N VAL A 187 -10.10 -9.01 12.42
CA VAL A 187 -9.43 -8.33 11.31
C VAL A 187 -8.27 -7.50 11.85
N ILE A 188 -7.08 -7.74 11.33
CA ILE A 188 -5.84 -7.13 11.82
C ILE A 188 -5.17 -6.36 10.67
N PRO A 189 -5.32 -5.02 10.61
CA PRO A 189 -4.69 -4.23 9.58
C PRO A 189 -3.18 -4.11 9.80
N PHE A 190 -2.41 -4.12 8.72
CA PHE A 190 -1.00 -3.73 8.75
C PHE A 190 -0.66 -2.86 7.55
N CYS A 191 0.26 -1.94 7.73
CA CYS A 191 0.62 -1.07 6.62
C CYS A 191 2.12 -0.92 6.45
N THR A 192 2.52 -0.56 5.24
CA THR A 192 3.88 -0.13 4.94
C THR A 192 3.91 1.34 4.55
N SER A 193 4.89 2.05 5.06
CA SER A 193 5.12 3.44 4.69
C SER A 193 6.55 3.87 4.98
N SER A 194 7.05 4.86 4.24
CA SER A 194 8.38 5.44 4.47
C SER A 194 8.42 6.30 5.75
N SER A 195 7.39 7.09 6.00
CA SER A 195 7.37 8.07 7.10
C SER A 195 6.05 8.16 7.85
N SER A 196 4.92 7.95 7.20
CA SER A 196 3.59 8.02 7.82
C SER A 196 3.38 6.88 8.80
N GLY A 197 2.61 7.11 9.87
CA GLY A 197 2.08 6.05 10.73
C GLY A 197 0.91 5.32 10.06
N LEU A 198 0.33 4.36 10.76
CA LEU A 198 -0.93 3.71 10.38
C LEU A 198 -2.08 4.75 10.32
N GLY A 199 -2.06 5.74 11.21
CA GLY A 199 -3.10 6.76 11.30
C GLY A 199 -4.47 6.15 11.55
N GLU A 200 -5.48 6.67 10.86
CA GLU A 200 -6.85 6.19 10.94
C GLU A 200 -7.19 5.19 9.82
N SER A 201 -6.19 4.76 9.01
CA SER A 201 -6.43 3.94 7.83
C SER A 201 -7.16 2.62 8.14
N GLY A 202 -6.79 1.94 9.23
CA GLY A 202 -7.49 0.73 9.69
C GLY A 202 -8.93 1.00 10.11
N GLN A 203 -9.19 2.14 10.78
CA GLN A 203 -10.55 2.52 11.19
C GLN A 203 -11.42 2.87 9.98
N LEU A 204 -10.86 3.55 8.97
CA LEU A 204 -11.58 3.86 7.74
C LEU A 204 -12.02 2.59 6.99
N LEU A 205 -11.15 1.58 6.92
CA LEU A 205 -11.50 0.27 6.36
C LEU A 205 -12.55 -0.45 7.21
N ALA A 206 -12.47 -0.36 8.54
CA ALA A 206 -13.46 -0.94 9.45
C ALA A 206 -14.84 -0.30 9.27
N ASP A 207 -14.90 1.03 9.12
CA ASP A 207 -16.13 1.77 8.87
C ASP A 207 -16.74 1.41 7.50
N MET A 208 -15.89 1.20 6.49
CA MET A 208 -16.29 0.74 5.16
C MET A 208 -16.85 -0.69 5.20
N ALA A 209 -16.18 -1.61 5.87
CA ALA A 209 -16.62 -2.99 6.03
C ALA A 209 -17.93 -3.10 6.83
N GLY A 210 -18.15 -2.21 7.79
CA GLY A 210 -19.33 -2.17 8.65
C GLY A 210 -19.54 -3.38 9.57
N THR A 211 -18.67 -4.39 9.47
CA THR A 211 -18.70 -5.63 10.27
C THR A 211 -17.28 -6.10 10.56
N GLY A 212 -17.14 -7.09 11.48
CA GLY A 212 -15.85 -7.64 11.90
C GLY A 212 -15.36 -7.05 13.22
N ASP A 213 -14.44 -7.76 13.87
CA ASP A 213 -13.73 -7.32 15.07
C ASP A 213 -12.36 -6.79 14.67
N TRP A 214 -12.30 -5.51 14.33
CA TRP A 214 -11.10 -4.84 13.85
C TRP A 214 -10.18 -4.47 14.99
N GLN A 215 -8.97 -4.96 14.91
CA GLN A 215 -7.94 -4.78 15.94
C GLN A 215 -7.06 -3.57 15.63
N GLU A 216 -6.27 -3.15 16.62
CA GLU A 216 -5.21 -2.19 16.39
C GLU A 216 -4.15 -2.80 15.45
N GLY A 217 -3.86 -2.10 14.38
CA GLY A 217 -2.93 -2.58 13.37
C GLY A 217 -1.49 -2.18 13.66
N GLN A 218 -0.58 -2.62 12.78
CA GLN A 218 0.84 -2.32 12.87
C GLN A 218 1.37 -1.67 11.61
N ARG A 219 2.28 -0.71 11.78
CA ARG A 219 2.99 -0.09 10.67
C ARG A 219 4.42 -0.62 10.58
N PHE A 220 4.84 -0.98 9.38
CA PHE A 220 6.19 -1.41 9.04
C PHE A 220 6.88 -0.43 8.10
N ARG A 221 8.19 -0.36 8.17
CA ARG A 221 9.03 0.38 7.21
C ARG A 221 9.53 -0.57 6.13
N SER A 222 9.89 0.00 4.99
CA SER A 222 10.62 -0.76 3.95
C SER A 222 11.86 -1.41 4.56
N GLY A 223 12.08 -2.70 4.24
CA GLY A 223 13.21 -3.44 4.74
C GLY A 223 13.13 -3.84 6.20
N VAL A 224 11.91 -3.90 6.79
CA VAL A 224 11.70 -4.49 8.11
C VAL A 224 12.24 -5.92 8.14
N SER A 225 12.82 -6.33 9.25
CA SER A 225 13.32 -7.70 9.39
C SER A 225 12.18 -8.69 9.60
N GLN A 226 12.35 -9.92 9.15
CA GLN A 226 11.38 -10.99 9.41
C GLN A 226 11.19 -11.20 10.92
N GLU A 227 12.25 -11.08 11.71
CA GLU A 227 12.21 -11.23 13.17
C GLU A 227 11.30 -10.18 13.85
N ASP A 228 11.34 -8.91 13.37
CA ASP A 228 10.46 -7.86 13.90
C ASP A 228 8.99 -8.13 13.56
N VAL A 229 8.70 -8.61 12.34
CA VAL A 229 7.33 -8.98 11.94
C VAL A 229 6.85 -10.17 12.76
N GLN A 230 7.66 -11.20 12.90
CA GLN A 230 7.31 -12.39 13.70
C GLN A 230 7.06 -12.02 15.15
N SER A 231 7.92 -11.17 15.75
CA SER A 231 7.73 -10.71 17.14
C SER A 231 6.37 -10.03 17.32
N TRP A 232 5.95 -9.22 16.36
CA TRP A 232 4.62 -8.61 16.42
C TRP A 232 3.49 -9.65 16.29
N VAL A 233 3.61 -10.63 15.39
CA VAL A 233 2.63 -11.71 15.26
C VAL A 233 2.53 -12.54 16.55
N ASP A 234 3.66 -12.85 17.17
CA ASP A 234 3.70 -13.58 18.45
C ASP A 234 2.98 -12.81 19.58
N GLU A 235 3.07 -11.46 19.59
CA GLU A 235 2.37 -10.60 20.55
C GLU A 235 0.85 -10.63 20.39
N LEU A 236 0.33 -10.94 19.19
CA LEU A 236 -1.11 -11.05 18.93
C LEU A 236 -1.72 -12.29 19.61
N GLY A 237 -0.93 -13.33 19.89
CA GLY A 237 -1.37 -14.52 20.62
C GLY A 237 -2.35 -15.41 19.84
N LEU A 238 -2.20 -15.47 18.53
CA LEU A 238 -3.04 -16.23 17.58
C LEU A 238 -2.77 -17.74 17.64
#